data_8c266ef02d81810efece835adbb037e9
#
_entry.id   8c266ef02d81810efece835adbb037e9
#
_cell.length_a   1.000
_cell.length_b   1.000
_cell.length_c   1.000
_cell.angle_alpha   90.00
_cell.angle_beta   90.00
_cell.angle_gamma   90.00
#
_symmetry.space_group_name_H-M   'P 1'
#
loop_
_entity.id
_entity.type
_entity.pdbx_description
1 polymer ?
#
loop_
_entity_poly.entity_id
_entity_poly.type
_entity_poly.pdbx_seq_one_letter_code
_entity_poly.pdbx_strand_id
1 'polypeptide(L)'
;LIPADILHVLFEHFPEIQQPLAQRGAMNVLMEIASTNPNSGVADSSGQTPLQGIMEDFLAAAFQEGLVIDATIATNEAQRMALWDVRETAPEAQKRSGVVARSDISLPQSAIAPFYAEMVSGIKSIDPTVRICGYGHIGDGNLHFNLVSHPASNAEFAEKIPSLFN
;
A
#
# COMPACT_ATOMS: atom_id res chain seq x y z
N LEU A 1 -2.30 -3.42 1.64
CA LEU A 1 -2.83 -2.12 1.21
C LEU A 1 -1.74 -1.07 1.30
N ILE A 2 -1.54 -0.30 0.23
CA ILE A 2 -0.49 0.73 0.12
C ILE A 2 -1.10 1.96 -0.56
N PRO A 3 -1.49 3.01 0.19
CA PRO A 3 -2.04 4.23 -0.40
C PRO A 3 -1.00 5.04 -1.19
N ALA A 4 -1.47 5.90 -2.09
CA ALA A 4 -0.62 6.72 -2.94
C ALA A 4 0.34 7.62 -2.14
N ASP A 5 -0.12 8.18 -1.01
CA ASP A 5 0.70 9.06 -0.18
C ASP A 5 1.97 8.37 0.33
N ILE A 6 1.88 7.08 0.72
CA ILE A 6 3.07 6.36 1.19
C ILE A 6 4.03 6.03 0.05
N LEU A 7 3.51 5.72 -1.15
CA LEU A 7 4.34 5.53 -2.33
C LEU A 7 5.04 6.82 -2.75
N HIS A 8 4.35 7.96 -2.62
CA HIS A 8 4.95 9.27 -2.88
C HIS A 8 6.13 9.52 -1.95
N VAL A 9 5.91 9.34 -0.64
CA VAL A 9 6.95 9.46 0.39
C VAL A 9 8.11 8.49 0.14
N LEU A 10 7.81 7.25 -0.25
CA LEU A 10 8.82 6.24 -0.53
C LEU A 10 9.76 6.67 -1.67
N PHE A 11 9.20 7.00 -2.82
CA PHE A 11 10.01 7.34 -3.99
C PHE A 11 10.67 8.72 -3.91
N GLU A 12 10.20 9.60 -3.02
CA GLU A 12 10.87 10.86 -2.69
C GLU A 12 12.19 10.61 -1.93
N HIS A 13 12.20 9.65 -1.00
CA HIS A 13 13.34 9.38 -0.12
C HIS A 13 14.23 8.21 -0.54
N PHE A 14 13.74 7.36 -1.41
CA PHE A 14 14.42 6.16 -1.93
C PHE A 14 14.24 6.06 -3.45
N PRO A 15 14.86 6.97 -4.22
CA PRO A 15 14.72 7.01 -5.67
C PRO A 15 15.33 5.79 -6.39
N GLU A 16 16.16 5.00 -5.70
CA GLU A 16 16.72 3.75 -6.19
C GLU A 16 15.69 2.61 -6.24
N ILE A 17 14.61 2.70 -5.48
CA ILE A 17 13.53 1.71 -5.53
C ILE A 17 12.72 1.93 -6.81
N GLN A 18 12.70 0.90 -7.65
CA GLN A 18 11.98 0.96 -8.92
C GLN A 18 10.47 1.04 -8.69
N GLN A 19 9.82 1.98 -9.37
CA GLN A 19 8.36 2.06 -9.37
C GLN A 19 7.78 0.91 -10.21
N PRO A 20 6.95 0.04 -9.62
CA PRO A 20 6.47 -1.15 -10.32
C PRO A 20 5.30 -0.86 -11.27
N LEU A 21 4.57 0.24 -11.08
CA LEU A 21 3.39 0.60 -11.84
C LEU A 21 3.62 1.88 -12.67
N ALA A 22 3.14 1.89 -13.90
CA ALA A 22 3.13 3.08 -14.76
C ALA A 22 2.06 4.09 -14.30
N GLN A 23 0.91 3.59 -13.84
CA GLN A 23 -0.17 4.39 -13.28
C GLN A 23 -0.42 3.96 -11.82
N ARG A 24 -0.46 4.92 -10.91
CA ARG A 24 -0.75 4.66 -9.51
C ARG A 24 -2.17 5.10 -9.19
N GLY A 25 -2.96 4.19 -8.66
CA GLY A 25 -4.27 4.50 -8.08
C GLY A 25 -4.13 5.21 -6.73
N ALA A 26 -5.23 5.75 -6.22
CA ALA A 26 -5.29 6.28 -4.85
C ALA A 26 -4.93 5.19 -3.82
N MET A 27 -5.30 3.95 -4.10
CA MET A 27 -4.97 2.76 -3.33
C MET A 27 -4.25 1.74 -4.21
N ASN A 28 -3.23 1.11 -3.67
CA ASN A 28 -2.49 0.04 -4.33
C ASN A 28 -2.48 -1.19 -3.42
N VAL A 29 -2.46 -2.37 -4.02
CA VAL A 29 -2.47 -3.64 -3.28
C VAL A 29 -1.27 -4.47 -3.73
N LEU A 30 -0.43 -4.87 -2.77
CA LEU A 30 0.52 -5.96 -2.98
C LEU A 30 -0.19 -7.26 -2.62
N MET A 31 -0.21 -8.20 -3.56
CA MET A 31 -0.85 -9.50 -3.39
C MET A 31 0.15 -10.61 -3.65
N GLU A 32 0.14 -11.60 -2.80
CA GLU A 32 0.89 -12.84 -3.00
C GLU A 32 -0.07 -14.02 -2.88
N ILE A 33 0.03 -14.97 -3.81
CA ILE A 33 -0.71 -16.22 -3.75
C ILE A 33 0.25 -17.38 -3.56
N ALA A 34 -0.16 -18.35 -2.77
CA ALA A 34 0.61 -19.55 -2.49
C ALA A 34 -0.29 -20.80 -2.60
N SER A 35 0.32 -21.95 -2.85
CA SER A 35 -0.37 -23.23 -2.89
C SER A 35 0.46 -24.29 -2.18
N THR A 36 -0.24 -25.19 -1.49
CA THR A 36 0.38 -26.39 -0.90
C THR A 36 0.52 -27.53 -1.91
N ASN A 37 -0.08 -27.41 -3.11
CA ASN A 37 0.10 -28.38 -4.20
C ASN A 37 1.48 -28.15 -4.84
N PRO A 38 2.39 -29.14 -4.81
CA PRO A 38 3.74 -28.99 -5.37
C PRO A 38 3.74 -28.71 -6.88
N ASN A 39 2.69 -29.09 -7.60
CA ASN A 39 2.60 -28.86 -9.04
C ASN A 39 2.16 -27.43 -9.41
N SER A 40 1.67 -26.65 -8.44
CA SER A 40 1.19 -25.29 -8.71
C SER A 40 2.30 -24.30 -9.10
N GLY A 41 3.54 -24.60 -8.73
CA GLY A 41 4.71 -23.81 -9.09
C GLY A 41 5.51 -24.37 -10.27
N VAL A 42 5.08 -25.48 -10.88
CA VAL A 42 5.77 -26.10 -12.00
C VAL A 42 5.30 -25.45 -13.30
N ALA A 43 6.24 -24.88 -14.05
CA ALA A 43 5.93 -24.28 -15.34
C ALA A 43 5.56 -25.34 -16.38
N ASP A 44 4.61 -25.02 -17.21
CA ASP A 44 4.23 -25.80 -18.38
C ASP A 44 5.20 -25.59 -19.57
N SER A 45 4.86 -26.12 -20.74
CA SER A 45 5.67 -26.00 -21.95
C SER A 45 5.78 -24.55 -22.48
N SER A 46 4.92 -23.64 -22.04
CA SER A 46 4.98 -22.20 -22.37
C SER A 46 5.83 -21.40 -21.35
N GLY A 47 6.22 -22.04 -20.24
CA GLY A 47 6.92 -21.39 -19.13
C GLY A 47 6.00 -20.77 -18.09
N GLN A 48 4.67 -20.96 -18.21
CA GLN A 48 3.68 -20.43 -17.29
C GLN A 48 3.37 -21.42 -16.16
N THR A 49 3.26 -20.93 -14.92
CA THR A 49 2.82 -21.76 -13.80
C THR A 49 1.31 -21.64 -13.58
N PRO A 50 0.64 -22.67 -13.00
CA PRO A 50 -0.77 -22.57 -12.64
C PRO A 50 -1.09 -21.39 -11.71
N LEU A 51 -0.20 -21.05 -10.77
CA LEU A 51 -0.40 -19.88 -9.90
C LEU A 51 -0.37 -18.57 -10.68
N GLN A 52 0.53 -18.45 -11.64
CA GLN A 52 0.60 -17.29 -12.51
C GLN A 52 -0.70 -17.12 -13.32
N GLY A 53 -1.21 -18.22 -13.92
CA GLY A 53 -2.48 -18.20 -14.64
C GLY A 53 -3.65 -17.75 -13.76
N ILE A 54 -3.76 -18.24 -12.53
CA ILE A 54 -4.79 -17.80 -11.57
C ILE A 54 -4.69 -16.30 -11.30
N MET A 55 -3.50 -15.77 -11.13
CA MET A 55 -3.29 -14.33 -10.88
C MET A 55 -3.66 -13.49 -12.11
N GLU A 56 -3.27 -13.93 -13.29
CA GLU A 56 -3.60 -13.27 -14.56
C GLU A 56 -5.12 -13.24 -14.80
N ASP A 57 -5.82 -14.36 -14.61
CA ASP A 57 -7.27 -14.44 -14.73
C ASP A 57 -7.99 -13.53 -13.73
N PHE A 58 -7.54 -13.50 -12.48
CA PHE A 58 -8.07 -12.61 -11.45
C PHE A 58 -7.91 -11.14 -11.84
N LEU A 59 -6.72 -10.74 -12.26
CA LEU A 59 -6.44 -9.36 -12.67
C LEU A 59 -7.23 -8.99 -13.94
N ALA A 60 -7.35 -9.90 -14.92
CA ALA A 60 -8.14 -9.66 -16.13
C ALA A 60 -9.61 -9.37 -15.78
N ALA A 61 -10.20 -10.15 -14.87
CA ALA A 61 -11.57 -9.90 -14.39
C ALA A 61 -11.67 -8.53 -13.68
N ALA A 62 -10.73 -8.21 -12.81
CA ALA A 62 -10.72 -6.93 -12.09
C ALA A 62 -10.57 -5.71 -13.02
N PHE A 63 -9.78 -5.83 -14.10
CA PHE A 63 -9.70 -4.83 -15.16
C PHE A 63 -11.02 -4.67 -15.92
N GLN A 64 -11.67 -5.78 -16.28
CA GLN A 64 -12.97 -5.76 -16.99
C GLN A 64 -14.07 -5.06 -16.16
N GLU A 65 -14.03 -5.24 -14.84
CA GLU A 65 -14.95 -4.59 -13.92
C GLU A 65 -14.56 -3.13 -13.56
N GLY A 66 -13.43 -2.64 -14.07
CA GLY A 66 -12.94 -1.29 -13.79
C GLY A 66 -12.43 -1.08 -12.37
N LEU A 67 -12.14 -2.15 -11.63
CA LEU A 67 -11.63 -2.12 -10.26
C LEU A 67 -10.13 -1.88 -10.21
N VAL A 68 -9.40 -2.20 -11.28
CA VAL A 68 -7.95 -2.06 -11.40
C VAL A 68 -7.63 -1.20 -12.62
N ILE A 69 -6.70 -0.25 -12.47
CA ILE A 69 -6.26 0.64 -13.55
C ILE A 69 -4.88 0.26 -14.10
N ASP A 70 -4.07 -0.40 -13.28
CA ASP A 70 -2.73 -0.87 -13.66
C ASP A 70 -2.33 -2.03 -12.74
N ALA A 71 -1.55 -2.97 -13.25
CA ALA A 71 -1.03 -4.09 -12.48
C ALA A 71 0.28 -4.61 -13.06
N THR A 72 1.12 -5.19 -12.21
CA THR A 72 2.32 -5.92 -12.61
C THR A 72 2.38 -7.25 -11.88
N ILE A 73 2.86 -8.29 -12.55
CA ILE A 73 3.05 -9.62 -11.98
C ILE A 73 4.55 -9.92 -11.99
N ALA A 74 5.08 -10.30 -10.83
CA ALA A 74 6.44 -10.81 -10.74
C ALA A 74 6.51 -12.20 -11.38
N THR A 75 7.41 -12.38 -12.34
CA THR A 75 7.64 -13.65 -13.06
C THR A 75 8.91 -14.37 -12.60
N ASN A 76 9.66 -13.75 -11.69
CA ASN A 76 10.86 -14.33 -11.10
C ASN A 76 11.09 -13.78 -9.69
N GLU A 77 12.00 -14.41 -8.96
CA GLU A 77 12.28 -14.07 -7.56
C GLU A 77 12.81 -12.63 -7.40
N ALA A 78 13.65 -12.14 -8.31
CA ALA A 78 14.19 -10.78 -8.24
C ALA A 78 13.06 -9.72 -8.35
N GLN A 79 12.11 -9.93 -9.24
CA GLN A 79 10.93 -9.06 -9.36
C GLN A 79 10.01 -9.16 -8.12
N ARG A 80 9.84 -10.37 -7.58
CA ARG A 80 9.07 -10.58 -6.34
C ARG A 80 9.70 -9.80 -5.18
N MET A 81 11.01 -9.91 -5.01
CA MET A 81 11.75 -9.17 -3.98
C MET A 81 11.61 -7.65 -4.18
N ALA A 82 11.73 -7.16 -5.43
CA ALA A 82 11.58 -5.74 -5.72
C ALA A 82 10.17 -5.20 -5.36
N LEU A 83 9.11 -5.99 -5.54
CA LEU A 83 7.77 -5.61 -5.10
C LEU A 83 7.66 -5.57 -3.56
N TRP A 84 8.29 -6.52 -2.86
CA TRP A 84 8.36 -6.52 -1.41
C TRP A 84 9.18 -5.35 -0.87
N ASP A 85 10.29 -4.96 -1.52
CA ASP A 85 11.11 -3.82 -1.13
C ASP A 85 10.29 -2.52 -1.07
N VAL A 86 9.33 -2.34 -1.97
CA VAL A 86 8.38 -1.21 -1.92
C VAL A 86 7.61 -1.20 -0.59
N ARG A 87 7.14 -2.37 -0.13
CA ARG A 87 6.38 -2.51 1.11
C ARG A 87 7.27 -2.36 2.35
N GLU A 88 8.43 -3.03 2.34
CA GLU A 88 9.33 -3.12 3.49
C GLU A 88 10.04 -1.80 3.79
N THR A 89 10.32 -0.97 2.77
CA THR A 89 10.99 0.32 2.95
C THR A 89 10.03 1.44 3.36
N ALA A 90 8.73 1.26 3.19
CA ALA A 90 7.72 2.28 3.50
C ALA A 90 7.81 2.85 4.94
N PRO A 91 8.03 2.06 6.01
CA PRO A 91 8.18 2.59 7.37
C PRO A 91 9.41 3.51 7.53
N GLU A 92 10.51 3.20 6.85
CA GLU A 92 11.72 4.01 6.90
C GLU A 92 11.54 5.32 6.12
N ALA A 93 10.86 5.29 4.99
CA ALA A 93 10.52 6.49 4.22
C ALA A 93 9.70 7.48 5.05
N GLN A 94 8.71 6.99 5.79
CA GLN A 94 7.92 7.84 6.69
C GLN A 94 8.79 8.55 7.74
N LYS A 95 9.75 7.85 8.36
CA LYS A 95 10.66 8.43 9.35
C LYS A 95 11.50 9.56 8.77
N ARG A 96 11.91 9.44 7.50
CA ARG A 96 12.69 10.47 6.80
C ARG A 96 11.85 11.68 6.40
N SER A 97 10.53 11.51 6.26
CA SER A 97 9.64 12.57 5.78
C SER A 97 9.31 13.65 6.81
N GLY A 98 9.47 13.38 8.10
CA GLY A 98 9.13 14.34 9.13
C GLY A 98 8.59 13.71 10.42
N VAL A 99 7.78 14.48 11.16
CA VAL A 99 7.10 13.98 12.35
C VAL A 99 6.02 12.99 11.95
N VAL A 100 6.00 11.85 12.61
CA VAL A 100 5.03 10.78 12.37
C VAL A 100 4.18 10.54 13.61
N ALA A 101 2.88 10.75 13.49
CA ALA A 101 1.90 10.29 14.46
C ALA A 101 1.44 8.88 14.04
N ARG A 102 1.60 7.88 14.93
CA ARG A 102 1.37 6.47 14.64
C ARG A 102 0.17 5.95 15.39
N SER A 103 -0.65 5.15 14.71
CA SER A 103 -1.67 4.33 15.35
C SER A 103 -1.78 2.98 14.66
N ASP A 104 -2.01 1.95 15.47
CA ASP A 104 -2.31 0.59 15.02
C ASP A 104 -3.78 0.30 15.29
N ILE A 105 -4.50 -0.05 14.25
CA ILE A 105 -5.95 -0.23 14.28
C ILE A 105 -6.29 -1.62 13.77
N SER A 106 -7.17 -2.31 14.49
CA SER A 106 -7.75 -3.58 14.04
C SER A 106 -9.24 -3.40 13.78
N LEU A 107 -9.67 -3.78 12.58
CA LEU A 107 -11.04 -3.65 12.11
C LEU A 107 -11.52 -4.94 11.43
N PRO A 108 -12.82 -5.25 11.46
CA PRO A 108 -13.37 -6.20 10.50
C PRO A 108 -13.06 -5.78 9.07
N GLN A 109 -12.74 -6.72 8.19
CA GLN A 109 -12.37 -6.42 6.79
C GLN A 109 -13.39 -5.51 6.09
N SER A 110 -14.69 -5.75 6.31
CA SER A 110 -15.77 -4.94 5.73
C SER A 110 -15.80 -3.48 6.22
N ALA A 111 -15.17 -3.18 7.35
CA ALA A 111 -15.12 -1.84 7.92
C ALA A 111 -13.89 -1.04 7.47
N ILE A 112 -12.89 -1.67 6.83
CA ILE A 112 -11.64 -0.99 6.45
C ILE A 112 -11.88 0.15 5.47
N ALA A 113 -12.61 -0.10 4.38
CA ALA A 113 -12.83 0.90 3.34
C ALA A 113 -13.66 2.10 3.83
N PRO A 114 -14.82 1.90 4.50
CA PRO A 114 -15.58 3.04 5.04
C PRO A 114 -14.79 3.79 6.12
N PHE A 115 -14.11 3.10 7.03
CA PHE A 115 -13.25 3.73 8.03
C PHE A 115 -12.16 4.59 7.38
N TYR A 116 -11.46 4.05 6.39
CA TYR A 116 -10.40 4.79 5.71
C TYR A 116 -10.91 6.07 5.05
N ALA A 117 -12.05 6.01 4.36
CA ALA A 117 -12.67 7.15 3.71
C ALA A 117 -13.10 8.23 4.72
N GLU A 118 -13.70 7.83 5.83
CA GLU A 118 -14.14 8.73 6.91
C GLU A 118 -12.94 9.43 7.57
N MET A 119 -11.90 8.66 7.93
CA MET A 119 -10.68 9.20 8.54
C MET A 119 -9.94 10.15 7.61
N VAL A 120 -9.82 9.83 6.32
CA VAL A 120 -9.22 10.74 5.33
C VAL A 120 -9.98 12.06 5.27
N SER A 121 -11.31 12.01 5.18
CA SER A 121 -12.16 13.20 5.14
C SER A 121 -12.03 14.04 6.42
N GLY A 122 -12.11 13.41 7.59
CA GLY A 122 -12.00 14.07 8.89
C GLY A 122 -10.65 14.76 9.07
N ILE A 123 -9.55 14.03 8.85
CA ILE A 123 -8.19 14.57 9.02
C ILE A 123 -7.90 15.71 8.04
N LYS A 124 -8.29 15.56 6.77
CA LYS A 124 -8.09 16.61 5.77
C LYS A 124 -8.93 17.86 6.03
N SER A 125 -10.03 17.75 6.76
CA SER A 125 -10.82 18.92 7.21
C SER A 125 -10.12 19.71 8.32
N ILE A 126 -9.32 19.04 9.14
CA ILE A 126 -8.52 19.66 10.23
C ILE A 126 -7.21 20.22 9.67
N ASP A 127 -6.50 19.42 8.89
CA ASP A 127 -5.24 19.83 8.26
C ASP A 127 -5.09 19.20 6.86
N PRO A 128 -5.35 19.95 5.79
CA PRO A 128 -5.25 19.46 4.43
C PRO A 128 -3.82 19.12 4.00
N THR A 129 -2.79 19.57 4.71
CA THR A 129 -1.38 19.36 4.38
C THR A 129 -0.83 18.03 4.90
N VAL A 130 -1.49 17.41 5.88
CA VAL A 130 -1.09 16.11 6.44
C VAL A 130 -1.13 15.02 5.38
N ARG A 131 -0.05 14.24 5.28
CA ARG A 131 0.00 13.03 4.46
C ARG A 131 -0.53 11.84 5.24
N ILE A 132 -1.50 11.13 4.69
CA ILE A 132 -2.13 9.99 5.35
C ILE A 132 -1.50 8.70 4.80
N CYS A 133 -0.64 8.12 5.61
CA CYS A 133 0.10 6.91 5.30
C CYS A 133 -0.53 5.70 6.01
N GLY A 134 -1.80 5.44 5.72
CA GLY A 134 -2.57 4.34 6.32
C GLY A 134 -2.40 3.05 5.53
N TYR A 135 -1.36 2.28 5.80
CA TYR A 135 -1.09 1.01 5.13
C TYR A 135 -1.26 -0.18 6.09
N GLY A 136 -1.43 -1.38 5.54
CA GLY A 136 -1.59 -2.56 6.40
C GLY A 136 -2.03 -3.80 5.65
N HIS A 137 -2.46 -4.78 6.41
CA HIS A 137 -2.86 -6.09 5.93
C HIS A 137 -4.38 -6.19 5.89
N ILE A 138 -4.98 -6.11 4.71
CA ILE A 138 -6.43 -6.20 4.56
C ILE A 138 -6.95 -7.56 5.04
N GLY A 139 -6.16 -8.63 4.82
CA GLY A 139 -6.57 -10.00 5.14
C GLY A 139 -6.82 -10.26 6.63
N ASP A 140 -6.13 -9.58 7.52
CA ASP A 140 -6.28 -9.69 8.98
C ASP A 140 -6.91 -8.45 9.64
N GLY A 141 -7.27 -7.45 8.84
CA GLY A 141 -7.91 -6.23 9.33
C GLY A 141 -7.00 -5.24 10.04
N ASN A 142 -5.68 -5.43 9.97
CA ASN A 142 -4.71 -4.57 10.63
C ASN A 142 -4.30 -3.40 9.73
N LEU A 143 -4.42 -2.18 10.26
CA LEU A 143 -3.97 -0.95 9.63
C LEU A 143 -3.00 -0.18 10.53
N HIS A 144 -1.82 0.12 10.01
CA HIS A 144 -0.94 1.16 10.54
C HIS A 144 -1.42 2.50 9.99
N PHE A 145 -2.32 3.15 10.70
CA PHE A 145 -2.92 4.41 10.25
C PHE A 145 -2.04 5.58 10.71
N ASN A 146 -0.99 5.85 9.95
CA ASN A 146 0.03 6.84 10.27
C ASN A 146 -0.26 8.18 9.57
N LEU A 147 -0.01 9.26 10.29
CA LEU A 147 -0.08 10.62 9.77
C LEU A 147 1.32 11.20 9.73
N VAL A 148 1.70 11.78 8.60
CA VAL A 148 3.04 12.33 8.37
C VAL A 148 2.91 13.83 8.08
N SER A 149 3.67 14.64 8.82
CA SER A 149 3.71 16.09 8.60
C SER A 149 4.31 16.43 7.24
N HIS A 150 3.97 17.59 6.70
CA HIS A 150 4.81 18.20 5.69
C HIS A 150 6.09 18.75 6.35
N PRO A 151 7.29 18.61 5.76
CA PRO A 151 8.55 19.05 6.38
C PRO A 151 8.55 20.51 6.85
N ALA A 152 7.87 21.39 6.13
CA ALA A 152 7.74 22.81 6.48
C ALA A 152 6.84 23.09 7.69
N SER A 153 6.05 22.11 8.17
CA SER A 153 5.04 22.28 9.23
C SER A 153 5.22 21.33 10.42
N ASN A 154 6.42 20.75 10.60
CA ASN A 154 6.68 19.75 11.63
C ASN A 154 6.29 20.19 13.05
N ALA A 155 6.59 21.43 13.44
CA ALA A 155 6.29 21.96 14.79
C ALA A 155 4.78 22.11 15.00
N GLU A 156 4.08 22.73 14.04
CA GLU A 156 2.63 22.92 14.10
C GLU A 156 1.88 21.58 14.08
N PHE A 157 2.38 20.62 13.30
CA PHE A 157 1.82 19.28 13.25
C PHE A 157 1.92 18.57 14.60
N ALA A 158 3.09 18.65 15.27
CA ALA A 158 3.30 18.03 16.57
C ALA A 158 2.29 18.56 17.63
N GLU A 159 1.96 19.85 17.58
CA GLU A 159 0.94 20.45 18.45
C GLU A 159 -0.49 20.00 18.12
N LYS A 160 -0.77 19.68 16.84
CA LYS A 160 -2.08 19.22 16.38
C LYS A 160 -2.36 17.73 16.59
N ILE A 161 -1.31 16.91 16.83
CA ILE A 161 -1.48 15.45 16.99
C ILE A 161 -2.63 15.06 17.93
N PRO A 162 -2.79 15.66 19.13
CA PRO A 162 -3.89 15.27 20.02
C PRO A 162 -5.28 15.50 19.41
N SER A 163 -5.46 16.53 18.58
CA SER A 163 -6.75 16.82 17.95
C SER A 163 -7.04 15.97 16.71
N LEU A 164 -6.04 15.32 16.15
CA LEU A 164 -6.18 14.45 14.99
C LEU A 164 -6.65 13.02 15.36
N PHE A 165 -6.56 12.65 16.65
CA PHE A 165 -6.91 11.34 17.17
C PHE A 165 -8.07 11.38 18.21
N ASN A 166 -8.70 12.52 18.44
CA ASN A 166 -9.88 12.70 19.27
C ASN A 166 -11.14 12.91 18.42
#